data_5c8475e734ec839023c2a296d46844fb
#
_entry.id   5c8475e734ec839023c2a296d46844fb
#
_cell.length_a   1.000
_cell.length_b   1.000
_cell.length_c   1.000
_cell.angle_alpha   90.00
_cell.angle_beta   90.00
_cell.angle_gamma   90.00
#
_symmetry.space_group_name_H-M   'P 1'
#
loop_
_entity.id
_entity.type
_entity.pdbx_description
1 polymer ?
#
loop_
_entity_poly.entity_id
_entity_poly.type
_entity_poly.pdbx_seq_one_letter_code
_entity_poly.pdbx_strand_id
1 'polypeptide(L)'
;MLHPGLYEQVINNALTRELAEIPEARKAVALIDKAEASKVLAQYLADVIQKGLDNVLDNGGDISAQIELSNRIVNLIQSTTKEPDFAALGVDERAELLFALLRKADPRLAVGKTAADIERPETSIAQSSLFTGAVHEPQMFTELKKEIISADRIDMLVSFIKWSGLRLIMDELREFTQNGGELRVITTSYMGATDVKAIEELRRLHNAQIKVSYNTKQRGSMPRPISFTATRGSRLRMWVHPICLMQH
;
A
#
# COMPACT_ATOMS: atom_id res chain seq x y z
N MET A 1 1.13 32.37 -6.98
CA MET A 1 -0.17 32.95 -6.56
C MET A 1 -1.15 31.83 -6.25
N LEU A 2 -1.73 31.84 -5.06
CA LEU A 2 -2.70 30.83 -4.61
C LEU A 2 -4.03 30.96 -5.37
N HIS A 3 -4.57 29.85 -5.82
CA HIS A 3 -5.91 29.81 -6.42
C HIS A 3 -6.98 29.58 -5.34
N PRO A 4 -8.21 30.10 -5.53
CA PRO A 4 -9.30 29.76 -4.62
C PRO A 4 -9.57 28.25 -4.56
N GLY A 5 -9.67 27.69 -3.36
CA GLY A 5 -9.88 26.25 -3.17
C GLY A 5 -9.79 25.83 -1.70
N LEU A 6 -9.96 24.55 -1.45
CA LEU A 6 -9.69 23.93 -0.15
C LEU A 6 -8.24 23.47 -0.12
N TYR A 7 -7.58 23.73 0.99
CA TYR A 7 -6.18 23.40 1.24
C TYR A 7 -6.05 22.62 2.54
N GLU A 8 -5.18 21.64 2.56
CA GLU A 8 -4.75 20.93 3.77
C GLU A 8 -3.22 20.78 3.69
N GLN A 9 -2.52 21.87 4.04
CA GLN A 9 -1.06 21.87 3.97
C GLN A 9 -0.44 22.69 5.10
N VAL A 10 0.75 22.34 5.51
CA VAL A 10 1.53 23.07 6.51
C VAL A 10 1.92 24.44 5.93
N ILE A 11 1.67 25.51 6.70
CA ILE A 11 2.07 26.85 6.33
C ILE A 11 3.57 27.01 6.59
N ASN A 12 4.34 27.07 5.51
CA ASN A 12 5.75 27.37 5.54
C ASN A 12 6.03 28.86 5.24
N ASN A 13 7.28 29.28 5.34
CA ASN A 13 7.68 30.68 5.14
C ASN A 13 7.30 31.25 3.76
N ALA A 14 7.26 30.43 2.70
CA ALA A 14 6.85 30.88 1.38
C ALA A 14 5.33 31.14 1.37
N LEU A 15 4.56 30.21 1.88
CA LEU A 15 3.11 30.31 1.95
C LEU A 15 2.68 31.47 2.90
N THR A 16 3.41 31.70 3.98
CA THR A 16 3.16 32.85 4.88
C THR A 16 3.22 34.17 4.13
N ARG A 17 4.18 34.33 3.21
CA ARG A 17 4.31 35.56 2.41
C ARG A 17 3.16 35.72 1.43
N GLU A 18 2.73 34.67 0.76
CA GLU A 18 1.58 34.71 -0.14
C GLU A 18 0.27 34.96 0.61
N LEU A 19 0.08 34.38 1.78
CA LEU A 19 -1.10 34.58 2.62
C LEU A 19 -1.19 35.97 3.24
N ALA A 20 -0.06 36.66 3.40
CA ALA A 20 -0.06 38.03 3.93
C ALA A 20 -0.82 39.05 3.04
N GLU A 21 -0.87 38.78 1.73
CA GLU A 21 -1.59 39.61 0.76
C GLU A 21 -3.10 39.30 0.70
N ILE A 22 -3.56 38.22 1.38
CA ILE A 22 -4.96 37.79 1.36
C ILE A 22 -5.68 38.31 2.61
N PRO A 23 -6.82 39.01 2.47
CA PRO A 23 -7.62 39.44 3.60
C PRO A 23 -8.05 38.30 4.53
N GLU A 24 -8.09 38.55 5.84
CA GLU A 24 -8.45 37.54 6.85
C GLU A 24 -9.82 36.87 6.58
N ALA A 25 -10.80 37.64 6.10
CA ALA A 25 -12.14 37.12 5.76
C ALA A 25 -12.15 36.09 4.60
N ARG A 26 -11.04 35.93 3.87
CA ARG A 26 -10.93 35.03 2.70
C ARG A 26 -10.04 33.84 2.95
N LYS A 27 -9.43 33.72 4.12
CA LYS A 27 -8.56 32.59 4.48
C LYS A 27 -9.03 31.95 5.78
N ALA A 28 -8.91 30.64 5.87
CA ALA A 28 -9.13 29.88 7.08
C ALA A 28 -7.80 29.21 7.48
N VAL A 29 -7.30 29.56 8.65
CA VAL A 29 -6.05 29.04 9.20
C VAL A 29 -6.32 28.54 10.61
N ALA A 30 -5.79 27.36 10.93
CA ALA A 30 -5.88 26.75 12.27
C ALA A 30 -4.49 26.26 12.71
N LEU A 31 -4.32 26.13 14.01
CA LEU A 31 -3.13 25.51 14.57
C LEU A 31 -3.17 24.01 14.30
N ILE A 32 -2.00 23.42 14.09
CA ILE A 32 -1.87 21.95 13.98
C ILE A 32 -2.27 21.32 15.32
N ASP A 33 -3.17 20.34 15.28
CA ASP A 33 -3.56 19.58 16.46
C ASP A 33 -2.32 18.84 17.02
N LYS A 34 -2.12 18.95 18.34
CA LYS A 34 -0.98 18.32 19.03
C LYS A 34 -0.96 16.79 18.85
N ALA A 35 -2.12 16.15 18.79
CA ALA A 35 -2.23 14.70 18.62
C ALA A 35 -1.81 14.25 17.21
N GLU A 36 -1.99 15.10 16.20
CA GLU A 36 -1.66 14.80 14.80
C GLU A 36 -0.36 15.47 14.34
N ALA A 37 0.23 16.36 15.14
CA ALA A 37 1.37 17.18 14.75
C ALA A 37 2.54 16.35 14.19
N SER A 38 2.89 15.26 14.84
CA SER A 38 3.98 14.38 14.39
C SER A 38 3.72 13.81 13.00
N LYS A 39 2.49 13.38 12.72
CA LYS A 39 2.10 12.83 11.42
C LYS A 39 2.10 13.89 10.34
N VAL A 40 1.48 15.04 10.60
CA VAL A 40 1.37 16.14 9.65
C VAL A 40 2.76 16.68 9.29
N LEU A 41 3.62 16.90 10.30
CA LEU A 41 4.98 17.38 10.09
C LEU A 41 5.86 16.34 9.39
N ALA A 42 5.70 15.05 9.69
CA ALA A 42 6.45 13.99 9.00
C ALA A 42 6.09 13.93 7.51
N GLN A 43 4.81 14.03 7.16
CA GLN A 43 4.39 14.08 5.76
C GLN A 43 4.95 15.30 5.03
N TYR A 44 4.85 16.49 5.64
CA TYR A 44 5.45 17.69 5.09
C TYR A 44 6.97 17.57 4.87
N LEU A 45 7.68 17.02 5.86
CA LEU A 45 9.11 16.80 5.76
C LEU A 45 9.49 15.77 4.70
N ALA A 46 8.67 14.73 4.49
CA ALA A 46 8.89 13.77 3.42
C ALA A 46 8.93 14.45 2.04
N ASP A 47 7.99 15.36 1.76
CA ASP A 47 7.96 16.12 0.51
C ASP A 47 9.18 17.06 0.36
N VAL A 48 9.60 17.68 1.47
CA VAL A 48 10.79 18.54 1.47
C VAL A 48 12.05 17.74 1.22
N ILE A 49 12.19 16.58 1.87
CA ILE A 49 13.33 15.67 1.70
C ILE A 49 13.38 15.16 0.27
N GLN A 50 12.25 14.73 -0.28
CA GLN A 50 12.19 14.27 -1.67
C GLN A 50 12.70 15.34 -2.63
N LYS A 51 12.19 16.58 -2.52
CA LYS A 51 12.67 17.71 -3.33
C LYS A 51 14.17 17.96 -3.16
N GLY A 52 14.70 17.79 -1.95
CA GLY A 52 16.13 17.92 -1.68
C GLY A 52 16.94 16.83 -2.37
N LEU A 53 16.49 15.59 -2.34
CA LEU A 53 17.13 14.45 -3.00
C LEU A 53 17.07 14.58 -4.53
N ASP A 54 15.93 15.02 -5.08
CA ASP A 54 15.78 15.30 -6.52
C ASP A 54 16.74 16.42 -6.95
N ASN A 55 16.84 17.48 -6.17
CA ASN A 55 17.76 18.58 -6.46
C ASN A 55 19.24 18.15 -6.44
N VAL A 56 19.63 17.19 -5.59
CA VAL A 56 20.98 16.60 -5.62
C VAL A 56 21.26 15.95 -6.97
N LEU A 57 20.31 15.18 -7.53
CA LEU A 57 20.44 14.56 -8.85
C LEU A 57 20.49 15.61 -9.97
N ASP A 58 19.59 16.58 -9.94
CA ASP A 58 19.47 17.63 -10.97
C ASP A 58 20.76 18.47 -11.07
N ASN A 59 21.50 18.59 -9.97
CA ASN A 59 22.80 19.27 -9.91
C ASN A 59 24.00 18.35 -10.19
N GLY A 60 23.78 17.15 -10.74
CA GLY A 60 24.82 16.22 -11.15
C GLY A 60 25.38 15.34 -10.02
N GLY A 61 24.71 15.30 -8.87
CA GLY A 61 25.00 14.33 -7.81
C GLY A 61 24.57 12.93 -8.21
N ASP A 62 25.08 11.94 -7.53
CA ASP A 62 24.78 10.52 -7.69
C ASP A 62 24.00 9.96 -6.48
N ILE A 63 23.76 8.68 -6.49
CA ILE A 63 23.09 7.99 -5.37
C ILE A 63 23.88 8.10 -4.06
N SER A 64 25.21 8.16 -4.13
CA SER A 64 26.07 8.31 -2.94
C SER A 64 25.85 9.67 -2.27
N ALA A 65 25.72 10.74 -3.07
CA ALA A 65 25.39 12.07 -2.57
C ALA A 65 23.98 12.13 -1.94
N GLN A 66 23.01 11.40 -2.49
CA GLN A 66 21.67 11.27 -1.89
C GLN A 66 21.70 10.50 -0.57
N ILE A 67 22.50 9.42 -0.47
CA ILE A 67 22.69 8.66 0.76
C ILE A 67 23.37 9.54 1.81
N GLU A 68 24.38 10.31 1.43
CA GLU A 68 25.05 11.25 2.34
C GLU A 68 24.05 12.27 2.92
N LEU A 69 23.20 12.87 2.08
CA LEU A 69 22.13 13.77 2.54
C LEU A 69 21.17 13.07 3.49
N SER A 70 20.74 11.86 3.14
CA SER A 70 19.84 11.06 3.98
C SER A 70 20.46 10.76 5.35
N ASN A 71 21.73 10.36 5.38
CA ASN A 71 22.45 10.06 6.61
C ASN A 71 22.70 11.30 7.48
N ARG A 72 22.90 12.47 6.87
CA ARG A 72 22.95 13.75 7.60
C ARG A 72 21.62 14.05 8.30
N ILE A 73 20.49 13.76 7.67
CA ILE A 73 19.16 13.95 8.28
C ILE A 73 18.97 12.97 9.46
N VAL A 74 19.33 11.71 9.29
CA VAL A 74 19.29 10.71 10.38
C VAL A 74 20.14 11.15 11.56
N ASN A 75 21.37 11.61 11.31
CA ASN A 75 22.29 12.11 12.34
C ASN A 75 21.75 13.37 13.05
N LEU A 76 21.07 14.26 12.32
CA LEU A 76 20.42 15.43 12.93
C LEU A 76 19.30 14.99 13.88
N ILE A 77 18.47 14.04 13.48
CA ILE A 77 17.41 13.49 14.33
C ILE A 77 18.02 12.85 15.57
N GLN A 78 19.04 12.00 15.41
CA GLN A 78 19.73 11.35 16.53
C GLN A 78 20.31 12.38 17.54
N SER A 79 21.02 13.38 17.04
CA SER A 79 21.66 14.39 17.89
C SER A 79 20.64 15.26 18.64
N THR A 80 19.45 15.46 18.05
CA THR A 80 18.38 16.25 18.62
C THR A 80 17.57 15.47 19.65
N THR A 81 17.22 14.21 19.33
CA THR A 81 16.39 13.34 20.21
C THR A 81 17.21 12.65 21.28
N LYS A 82 18.52 12.49 21.06
CA LYS A 82 19.46 11.73 21.90
C LYS A 82 19.12 10.25 22.05
N GLU A 83 18.31 9.72 21.14
CA GLU A 83 17.92 8.31 21.12
C GLU A 83 18.96 7.49 20.35
N PRO A 84 19.60 6.49 20.99
CA PRO A 84 20.69 5.73 20.38
C PRO A 84 20.22 4.88 19.18
N ASP A 85 18.98 4.46 19.15
CA ASP A 85 18.42 3.60 18.11
C ASP A 85 18.45 4.24 16.72
N PHE A 86 18.42 5.58 16.65
CA PHE A 86 18.52 6.29 15.36
C PHE A 86 19.88 6.11 14.67
N ALA A 87 20.96 5.83 15.42
CA ALA A 87 22.26 5.58 14.81
C ALA A 87 22.27 4.38 13.86
N ALA A 88 21.44 3.37 14.16
CA ALA A 88 21.30 2.17 13.34
C ALA A 88 20.45 2.37 12.07
N LEU A 89 19.78 3.52 11.92
CA LEU A 89 18.90 3.81 10.80
C LEU A 89 19.60 4.49 9.61
N GLY A 90 20.90 4.70 9.69
CA GLY A 90 21.69 5.17 8.55
C GLY A 90 21.64 4.20 7.38
N VAL A 91 21.56 4.75 6.16
CA VAL A 91 21.55 3.97 4.92
C VAL A 91 22.97 3.50 4.61
N ASP A 92 23.14 2.22 4.27
CA ASP A 92 24.42 1.63 3.88
C ASP A 92 24.90 2.19 2.52
N GLU A 93 26.20 2.36 2.37
CA GLU A 93 26.81 2.93 1.15
C GLU A 93 26.54 2.10 -0.11
N ARG A 94 26.20 0.81 0.03
CA ARG A 94 25.84 -0.08 -1.09
C ARG A 94 24.51 0.26 -1.74
N ALA A 95 23.70 1.13 -1.12
CA ALA A 95 22.41 1.55 -1.65
C ALA A 95 21.46 0.37 -2.00
N GLU A 96 21.44 -0.67 -1.18
CA GLU A 96 20.68 -1.89 -1.44
C GLU A 96 19.27 -1.82 -0.85
N LEU A 97 18.31 -2.45 -1.54
CA LEU A 97 16.96 -2.66 -1.06
C LEU A 97 16.72 -4.14 -0.77
N LEU A 98 16.20 -4.45 0.40
CA LEU A 98 15.74 -5.80 0.71
C LEU A 98 14.38 -6.05 0.05
N PHE A 99 14.34 -6.94 -0.93
CA PHE A 99 13.13 -7.29 -1.66
C PHE A 99 12.41 -8.54 -1.15
N ALA A 100 13.14 -9.53 -0.68
CA ALA A 100 12.57 -10.77 -0.17
C ALA A 100 13.43 -11.40 0.91
N LEU A 101 12.80 -11.95 1.93
CA LEU A 101 13.41 -12.80 2.92
C LEU A 101 12.53 -14.04 3.10
N LEU A 102 13.03 -15.20 2.72
CA LEU A 102 12.27 -16.44 2.73
C LEU A 102 12.61 -17.30 3.93
N ARG A 103 11.67 -18.16 4.31
CA ARG A 103 11.91 -19.20 5.32
C ARG A 103 12.89 -20.23 4.77
N LYS A 104 13.65 -20.90 5.65
CA LYS A 104 14.66 -21.91 5.28
C LYS A 104 14.12 -23.04 4.39
N ALA A 105 12.85 -23.41 4.54
CA ALA A 105 12.17 -24.46 3.77
C ALA A 105 10.94 -23.88 3.05
N ASP A 106 11.12 -22.78 2.34
CA ASP A 106 10.03 -22.16 1.60
C ASP A 106 9.73 -22.96 0.33
N PRO A 107 8.47 -23.42 0.11
CA PRO A 107 8.10 -24.19 -1.08
C PRO A 107 8.36 -23.47 -2.41
N ARG A 108 8.41 -22.13 -2.38
CA ARG A 108 8.72 -21.30 -3.55
C ARG A 108 10.17 -21.42 -4.01
N LEU A 109 11.06 -21.92 -3.14
CA LEU A 109 12.45 -22.23 -3.48
C LEU A 109 12.54 -23.63 -4.12
N ALA A 110 11.97 -23.79 -5.30
CA ALA A 110 12.17 -25.00 -6.10
C ALA A 110 13.65 -25.16 -6.49
N VAL A 111 14.02 -26.38 -6.89
CA VAL A 111 15.39 -26.69 -7.32
C VAL A 111 15.86 -25.66 -8.37
N GLY A 112 16.93 -24.95 -8.07
CA GLY A 112 17.53 -23.94 -8.93
C GLY A 112 16.94 -22.53 -8.84
N LYS A 113 15.92 -22.28 -7.98
CA LYS A 113 15.38 -20.93 -7.73
C LYS A 113 15.97 -20.31 -6.48
N THR A 114 16.16 -19.02 -6.52
CA THR A 114 16.62 -18.18 -5.41
C THR A 114 15.53 -17.19 -4.98
N ALA A 115 15.76 -16.47 -3.89
CA ALA A 115 14.85 -15.41 -3.46
C ALA A 115 14.66 -14.28 -4.50
N ALA A 116 15.64 -14.08 -5.38
CA ALA A 116 15.58 -13.10 -6.46
C ALA A 116 14.61 -13.52 -7.59
N ASP A 117 14.36 -14.84 -7.75
CA ASP A 117 13.50 -15.37 -8.81
C ASP A 117 12.02 -15.39 -8.42
N ILE A 118 11.67 -14.90 -7.22
CA ILE A 118 10.29 -14.88 -6.77
C ILE A 118 9.53 -13.75 -7.49
N GLU A 119 8.44 -14.14 -8.11
CA GLU A 119 7.54 -13.19 -8.75
C GLU A 119 6.96 -12.20 -7.73
N ARG A 120 7.05 -10.93 -8.03
CA ARG A 120 6.60 -9.82 -7.17
C ARG A 120 5.93 -8.74 -8.01
N PRO A 121 5.05 -7.93 -7.40
CA PRO A 121 4.47 -6.78 -8.08
C PRO A 121 5.55 -5.81 -8.58
N GLU A 122 5.27 -5.16 -9.69
CA GLU A 122 6.11 -4.07 -10.22
C GLU A 122 5.87 -2.78 -9.43
N THR A 123 4.64 -2.60 -8.96
CA THR A 123 4.28 -1.47 -8.08
C THR A 123 4.92 -1.63 -6.72
N SER A 124 5.35 -0.50 -6.13
CA SER A 124 5.92 -0.47 -4.80
C SER A 124 4.93 -1.00 -3.76
N ILE A 125 5.34 -1.98 -2.96
CA ILE A 125 4.54 -2.49 -1.83
C ILE A 125 4.49 -1.50 -0.65
N ALA A 126 5.37 -0.50 -0.63
CA ALA A 126 5.46 0.51 0.43
C ALA A 126 4.59 1.74 0.14
N GLN A 127 4.13 1.93 -1.09
CA GLN A 127 3.38 3.10 -1.54
C GLN A 127 2.03 2.72 -2.11
N SER A 128 1.06 3.63 -1.98
CA SER A 128 -0.24 3.47 -2.66
C SER A 128 -0.08 3.71 -4.15
N SER A 129 -0.65 2.83 -4.97
CA SER A 129 -0.67 2.94 -6.42
C SER A 129 -2.10 3.12 -6.92
N LEU A 130 -2.28 4.01 -7.90
CA LEU A 130 -3.54 4.19 -8.60
C LEU A 130 -3.41 3.60 -10.00
N PHE A 131 -4.30 2.67 -10.36
CA PHE A 131 -4.36 2.08 -11.68
C PHE A 131 -5.43 2.80 -12.51
N THR A 132 -5.02 3.55 -13.51
CA THR A 132 -5.94 4.29 -14.40
C THR A 132 -6.29 3.51 -15.66
N GLY A 133 -5.57 2.41 -15.92
CA GLY A 133 -5.69 1.63 -17.15
C GLY A 133 -4.96 2.25 -18.34
N ALA A 134 -4.06 3.18 -18.10
CA ALA A 134 -3.23 3.77 -19.16
C ALA A 134 -2.27 2.73 -19.77
N VAL A 135 -1.96 2.88 -21.06
CA VAL A 135 -1.15 1.92 -21.84
C VAL A 135 0.25 1.66 -21.25
N HIS A 136 0.78 2.63 -20.51
CA HIS A 136 2.11 2.56 -19.91
C HIS A 136 2.10 2.12 -18.44
N GLU A 137 0.93 1.88 -17.86
CA GLU A 137 0.79 1.42 -16.48
C GLU A 137 0.66 -0.11 -16.43
N PRO A 138 1.18 -0.75 -15.37
CA PRO A 138 0.91 -2.15 -15.12
C PRO A 138 -0.60 -2.38 -15.04
N GLN A 139 -1.10 -3.42 -15.68
CA GLN A 139 -2.52 -3.75 -15.59
C GLN A 139 -2.84 -4.20 -14.16
N MET A 140 -3.82 -3.58 -13.53
CA MET A 140 -4.25 -3.89 -12.16
C MET A 140 -4.43 -5.39 -11.94
N PHE A 141 -4.97 -6.10 -12.93
CA PHE A 141 -5.23 -7.53 -12.83
C PHE A 141 -3.94 -8.36 -12.79
N THR A 142 -2.95 -7.99 -13.58
CA THR A 142 -1.62 -8.62 -13.59
C THR A 142 -0.90 -8.38 -12.26
N GLU A 143 -0.97 -7.16 -11.74
CA GLU A 143 -0.40 -6.83 -10.44
C GLU A 143 -1.09 -7.58 -9.29
N LEU A 144 -2.43 -7.68 -9.32
CA LEU A 144 -3.18 -8.45 -8.32
C LEU A 144 -2.75 -9.94 -8.31
N LYS A 145 -2.50 -10.55 -9.45
CA LYS A 145 -2.01 -11.93 -9.55
C LYS A 145 -0.63 -12.07 -8.90
N LYS A 146 0.30 -11.16 -9.19
CA LYS A 146 1.62 -11.12 -8.56
C LYS A 146 1.52 -10.90 -7.04
N GLU A 147 0.61 -10.03 -6.60
CA GLU A 147 0.32 -9.83 -5.17
C GLU A 147 -0.15 -11.11 -4.49
N ILE A 148 -1.07 -11.86 -5.11
CA ILE A 148 -1.58 -13.11 -4.57
C ILE A 148 -0.45 -14.13 -4.39
N ILE A 149 0.33 -14.39 -5.44
CA ILE A 149 1.38 -15.42 -5.41
C ILE A 149 2.48 -15.08 -4.39
N SER A 150 2.78 -13.82 -4.22
CA SER A 150 3.87 -13.36 -3.36
C SER A 150 3.47 -13.09 -1.91
N ALA A 151 2.19 -13.14 -1.55
CA ALA A 151 1.70 -12.94 -0.19
C ALA A 151 2.00 -14.14 0.73
N ASP A 152 2.01 -13.91 2.04
CA ASP A 152 2.00 -14.97 3.07
C ASP A 152 0.58 -15.23 3.58
N ARG A 153 -0.26 -14.18 3.59
CA ARG A 153 -1.63 -14.23 4.02
C ARG A 153 -2.48 -13.24 3.25
N ILE A 154 -3.69 -13.65 2.91
CA ILE A 154 -4.68 -12.82 2.21
C ILE A 154 -5.97 -12.76 3.02
N ASP A 155 -6.40 -11.55 3.35
CA ASP A 155 -7.70 -11.26 3.95
C ASP A 155 -8.59 -10.53 2.94
N MET A 156 -9.65 -11.18 2.48
CA MET A 156 -10.63 -10.61 1.55
C MET A 156 -11.91 -10.26 2.30
N LEU A 157 -12.23 -8.97 2.39
CA LEU A 157 -13.52 -8.49 2.88
C LEU A 157 -14.30 -7.90 1.70
N VAL A 158 -15.30 -8.60 1.21
CA VAL A 158 -16.01 -8.26 -0.02
C VAL A 158 -17.53 -8.35 0.17
N SER A 159 -18.27 -7.39 -0.40
CA SER A 159 -19.73 -7.38 -0.28
C SER A 159 -20.37 -8.57 -1.00
N PHE A 160 -19.86 -8.95 -2.16
CA PHE A 160 -20.31 -10.12 -2.92
C PHE A 160 -19.19 -10.63 -3.82
N ILE A 161 -19.30 -11.90 -4.22
CA ILE A 161 -18.32 -12.57 -5.09
C ILE A 161 -19.04 -13.16 -6.28
N LYS A 162 -18.63 -12.74 -7.50
CA LYS A 162 -19.09 -13.32 -8.76
C LYS A 162 -18.08 -14.33 -9.27
N TRP A 163 -18.57 -15.47 -9.75
CA TRP A 163 -17.71 -16.49 -10.34
C TRP A 163 -16.94 -15.98 -11.55
N SER A 164 -17.56 -15.10 -12.35
CA SER A 164 -16.93 -14.50 -13.52
C SER A 164 -15.66 -13.72 -13.20
N GLY A 165 -15.63 -13.03 -12.06
CA GLY A 165 -14.42 -12.33 -11.58
C GLY A 165 -13.45 -13.28 -10.87
N LEU A 166 -13.97 -14.10 -9.93
CA LEU A 166 -13.13 -14.97 -9.12
C LEU A 166 -12.31 -15.98 -9.96
N ARG A 167 -12.92 -16.56 -11.01
CA ARG A 167 -12.26 -17.53 -11.88
C ARG A 167 -10.95 -17.02 -12.50
N LEU A 168 -10.82 -15.70 -12.63
CA LEU A 168 -9.63 -15.07 -13.25
C LEU A 168 -8.38 -15.10 -12.36
N ILE A 169 -8.57 -15.32 -11.06
CA ILE A 169 -7.49 -15.41 -10.05
C ILE A 169 -7.47 -16.75 -9.31
N MET A 170 -8.29 -17.70 -9.74
CA MET A 170 -8.41 -19.00 -9.03
C MET A 170 -7.12 -19.83 -9.10
N ASP A 171 -6.37 -19.74 -10.18
CA ASP A 171 -5.13 -20.51 -10.32
C ASP A 171 -4.07 -19.93 -9.39
N GLU A 172 -3.94 -18.63 -9.29
CA GLU A 172 -3.04 -17.95 -8.36
C GLU A 172 -3.45 -18.21 -6.90
N LEU A 173 -4.74 -18.17 -6.58
CA LEU A 173 -5.22 -18.50 -5.23
C LEU A 173 -4.95 -19.97 -4.87
N ARG A 174 -5.07 -20.88 -5.83
CA ARG A 174 -4.76 -22.29 -5.62
C ARG A 174 -3.26 -22.49 -5.37
N GLU A 175 -2.41 -21.90 -6.20
CA GLU A 175 -0.96 -21.93 -6.02
C GLU A 175 -0.55 -21.34 -4.67
N PHE A 176 -1.07 -20.14 -4.34
CA PHE A 176 -0.84 -19.47 -3.06
C PHE A 176 -1.16 -20.36 -1.86
N THR A 177 -2.35 -20.96 -1.85
CA THR A 177 -2.79 -21.80 -0.72
C THR A 177 -2.06 -23.14 -0.66
N GLN A 178 -1.68 -23.73 -1.80
CA GLN A 178 -0.85 -24.92 -1.87
C GLN A 178 0.58 -24.69 -1.35
N ASN A 179 1.12 -23.49 -1.57
CA ASN A 179 2.41 -23.06 -1.05
C ASN A 179 2.37 -22.67 0.45
N GLY A 180 1.26 -22.92 1.13
CA GLY A 180 1.11 -22.70 2.57
C GLY A 180 0.56 -21.31 2.95
N GLY A 181 0.15 -20.50 1.97
CA GLY A 181 -0.50 -19.21 2.20
C GLY A 181 -1.85 -19.38 2.89
N GLU A 182 -2.20 -18.44 3.78
CA GLU A 182 -3.47 -18.42 4.51
C GLU A 182 -4.46 -17.49 3.80
N LEU A 183 -5.61 -18.04 3.34
CA LEU A 183 -6.69 -17.26 2.72
C LEU A 183 -7.87 -17.13 3.67
N ARG A 184 -8.28 -15.92 3.99
CA ARG A 184 -9.53 -15.66 4.73
C ARG A 184 -10.46 -14.78 3.92
N VAL A 185 -11.69 -15.22 3.75
CA VAL A 185 -12.71 -14.50 2.97
C VAL A 185 -13.94 -14.25 3.84
N ILE A 186 -14.38 -13.00 3.87
CA ILE A 186 -15.67 -12.61 4.47
C ILE A 186 -16.49 -11.94 3.38
N THR A 187 -17.69 -12.47 3.14
CA THR A 187 -18.63 -11.94 2.16
C THR A 187 -20.06 -11.97 2.70
N THR A 188 -21.01 -11.45 1.94
CA THR A 188 -22.41 -11.45 2.34
C THR A 188 -23.28 -12.15 1.30
N SER A 189 -24.47 -12.62 1.74
CA SER A 189 -25.54 -13.12 0.87
C SER A 189 -26.50 -12.01 0.44
N TYR A 190 -26.18 -10.73 0.69
CA TYR A 190 -27.05 -9.60 0.43
C TYR A 190 -27.50 -9.56 -1.04
N MET A 191 -28.82 -9.41 -1.26
CA MET A 191 -29.47 -9.40 -2.57
C MET A 191 -29.20 -10.63 -3.47
N GLY A 192 -28.72 -11.75 -2.93
CA GLY A 192 -28.33 -12.90 -3.76
C GLY A 192 -27.19 -12.61 -4.72
N ALA A 193 -26.40 -11.57 -4.47
CA ALA A 193 -25.34 -11.12 -5.37
C ALA A 193 -24.10 -12.02 -5.36
N THR A 194 -23.90 -12.82 -4.30
CA THR A 194 -22.80 -13.78 -4.22
C THR A 194 -23.17 -15.10 -4.91
N ASP A 195 -22.32 -15.55 -5.83
CA ASP A 195 -22.54 -16.82 -6.54
C ASP A 195 -22.16 -18.01 -5.63
N VAL A 196 -23.05 -18.99 -5.53
CA VAL A 196 -22.83 -20.22 -4.75
C VAL A 196 -21.58 -20.95 -5.25
N LYS A 197 -21.44 -21.06 -6.59
CA LYS A 197 -20.26 -21.67 -7.23
C LYS A 197 -18.95 -21.02 -6.77
N ALA A 198 -18.90 -19.71 -6.62
CA ALA A 198 -17.71 -19.00 -6.16
C ALA A 198 -17.33 -19.42 -4.73
N ILE A 199 -18.32 -19.54 -3.84
CA ILE A 199 -18.11 -20.00 -2.46
C ILE A 199 -17.64 -21.45 -2.41
N GLU A 200 -18.25 -22.33 -3.21
CA GLU A 200 -17.86 -23.74 -3.28
C GLU A 200 -16.43 -23.94 -3.76
N GLU A 201 -16.02 -23.22 -4.79
CA GLU A 201 -14.64 -23.29 -5.30
C GLU A 201 -13.62 -22.74 -4.29
N LEU A 202 -13.93 -21.62 -3.61
CA LEU A 202 -13.07 -21.11 -2.55
C LEU A 202 -12.93 -22.10 -1.37
N ARG A 203 -14.01 -22.79 -1.01
CA ARG A 203 -13.98 -23.80 0.07
C ARG A 203 -13.13 -25.04 -0.26
N ARG A 204 -12.89 -25.30 -1.54
CA ARG A 204 -12.02 -26.40 -1.97
C ARG A 204 -10.53 -26.06 -1.89
N LEU A 205 -10.20 -24.79 -1.72
CA LEU A 205 -8.80 -24.37 -1.57
C LEU A 205 -8.24 -24.87 -0.23
N HIS A 206 -6.99 -25.27 -0.29
CA HIS A 206 -6.25 -25.63 0.92
C HIS A 206 -6.05 -24.39 1.79
N ASN A 207 -6.04 -24.53 3.11
CA ASN A 207 -5.76 -23.44 4.05
C ASN A 207 -6.63 -22.16 3.82
N ALA A 208 -7.90 -22.35 3.42
CA ALA A 208 -8.85 -21.28 3.17
C ALA A 208 -9.99 -21.29 4.19
N GLN A 209 -10.32 -20.13 4.73
CA GLN A 209 -11.44 -19.90 5.66
C GLN A 209 -12.43 -18.94 5.04
N ILE A 210 -13.67 -19.41 4.79
CA ILE A 210 -14.71 -18.60 4.18
C ILE A 210 -15.87 -18.40 5.17
N LYS A 211 -16.24 -17.13 5.41
CA LYS A 211 -17.41 -16.76 6.22
C LYS A 211 -18.38 -15.96 5.36
N VAL A 212 -19.65 -16.39 5.37
CA VAL A 212 -20.74 -15.70 4.67
C VAL A 212 -21.67 -15.10 5.71
N SER A 213 -21.90 -13.80 5.67
CA SER A 213 -22.88 -13.11 6.50
C SER A 213 -24.26 -13.19 5.84
N TYR A 214 -25.24 -13.72 6.57
CA TYR A 214 -26.64 -13.82 6.14
C TYR A 214 -27.51 -12.68 6.71
N ASN A 215 -26.91 -11.64 7.30
CA ASN A 215 -27.65 -10.53 7.87
C ASN A 215 -28.18 -9.60 6.76
N THR A 216 -29.39 -9.84 6.30
CA THR A 216 -30.06 -9.07 5.24
C THR A 216 -30.90 -7.90 5.76
N LYS A 217 -31.02 -7.74 7.10
CA LYS A 217 -31.97 -6.78 7.71
C LYS A 217 -31.39 -5.42 8.08
N GLN A 218 -30.09 -5.24 8.10
CA GLN A 218 -29.49 -3.93 8.37
C GLN A 218 -29.49 -3.05 7.11
N ARG A 219 -30.57 -2.29 6.90
CA ARG A 219 -30.56 -1.11 6.03
C ARG A 219 -29.58 -0.10 6.66
N GLY A 220 -28.41 0.05 6.08
CA GLY A 220 -27.46 1.10 6.48
C GLY A 220 -26.02 0.69 6.74
N SER A 221 -25.72 -0.58 6.94
CA SER A 221 -24.32 -1.06 6.95
C SER A 221 -24.06 -1.88 5.69
N MET A 222 -24.00 -1.22 4.53
CA MET A 222 -23.26 -1.81 3.43
C MET A 222 -21.83 -2.02 3.94
N PRO A 223 -21.28 -3.26 3.91
CA PRO A 223 -19.86 -3.43 4.10
C PRO A 223 -19.20 -2.52 3.07
N ARG A 224 -18.51 -1.51 3.57
CA ARG A 224 -17.73 -0.61 2.73
C ARG A 224 -16.65 -1.38 2.00
N PRO A 225 -16.01 -0.80 1.00
CA PRO A 225 -15.37 -1.47 -0.12
C PRO A 225 -14.38 -2.55 0.28
N ILE A 226 -14.21 -3.48 -0.63
CA ILE A 226 -13.28 -4.59 -0.63
C ILE A 226 -11.95 -4.18 -0.02
N SER A 227 -11.59 -4.78 1.10
CA SER A 227 -10.26 -4.72 1.63
C SER A 227 -9.59 -6.05 1.32
N PHE A 228 -8.64 -6.02 0.41
CA PHE A 228 -7.70 -7.09 0.16
C PHE A 228 -6.43 -6.75 0.96
N THR A 229 -6.09 -7.56 1.94
CA THR A 229 -4.88 -7.36 2.73
C THR A 229 -3.95 -8.52 2.47
N ALA A 230 -2.87 -8.28 1.75
CA ALA A 230 -1.77 -9.21 1.63
C ALA A 230 -0.72 -8.88 2.71
N THR A 231 -0.31 -9.86 3.49
CA THR A 231 0.73 -9.70 4.50
C THR A 231 1.98 -10.43 4.03
N ARG A 232 3.07 -9.70 3.92
CA ARG A 232 4.43 -10.21 3.69
C ARG A 232 5.32 -9.62 4.76
N GLY A 233 5.63 -10.34 5.82
CA GLY A 233 6.49 -9.81 6.88
C GLY A 233 6.08 -8.42 7.42
N SER A 234 5.59 -7.54 6.55
CA SER A 234 4.96 -6.25 6.82
C SER A 234 3.52 -6.24 6.30
N ARG A 235 2.63 -5.52 6.97
CA ARG A 235 1.20 -5.46 6.60
C ARG A 235 1.02 -4.59 5.36
N LEU A 236 0.68 -5.20 4.22
CA LEU A 236 0.20 -4.49 3.06
C LEU A 236 -1.33 -4.39 3.10
N ARG A 237 -1.87 -3.20 2.87
CA ARG A 237 -3.32 -2.98 2.71
C ARG A 237 -3.57 -2.49 1.28
N MET A 238 -4.17 -3.33 0.46
CA MET A 238 -4.64 -2.92 -0.85
C MET A 238 -6.17 -2.73 -0.81
N TRP A 239 -6.63 -1.56 -1.25
CA TRP A 239 -8.06 -1.25 -1.37
C TRP A 239 -8.47 -1.44 -2.83
N VAL A 240 -9.30 -2.43 -3.11
CA VAL A 240 -9.86 -2.66 -4.45
C VAL A 240 -11.32 -2.22 -4.46
N HIS A 241 -11.66 -1.25 -5.30
CA HIS A 241 -13.03 -0.76 -5.43
C HIS A 241 -13.93 -1.84 -6.06
N PRO A 242 -15.18 -2.05 -5.59
CA PRO A 242 -16.08 -3.12 -6.07
C PRO A 242 -16.40 -3.08 -7.57
N ILE A 243 -16.20 -1.94 -8.24
CA ILE A 243 -16.46 -1.75 -9.66
C ILE A 243 -15.51 -2.58 -10.55
N CYS A 244 -14.31 -2.90 -10.08
CA CYS A 244 -13.31 -3.61 -10.91
C CYS A 244 -13.57 -5.10 -11.10
N LEU A 245 -14.40 -5.75 -10.29
CA LEU A 245 -14.75 -7.16 -10.45
C LEU A 245 -16.08 -7.38 -11.21
N MET A 246 -16.72 -6.33 -11.68
CA MET A 246 -18.02 -6.38 -12.35
C MET A 246 -17.99 -6.19 -13.88
N GLN A 247 -16.91 -5.68 -14.45
CA GLN A 247 -16.84 -5.43 -15.90
C GLN A 247 -15.88 -6.43 -16.55
N HIS A 248 -16.40 -7.55 -16.98
CA HIS A 248 -16.16 -8.25 -18.27
C HIS A 248 -16.97 -9.54 -18.33
#